data_a3331cc908ce4f2ad66ec6b161860600
#
_entry.id   a3331cc908ce4f2ad66ec6b161860600
#
_cell.length_a   1.000
_cell.length_b   1.000
_cell.length_c   1.000
_cell.angle_alpha   90.00
_cell.angle_beta   90.00
_cell.angle_gamma   90.00
#
_symmetry.space_group_name_H-M   'P 1'
#
loop_
_entity.id
_entity.type
_entity.pdbx_description
1 polymer ?
#
loop_
_entity_poly.entity_id
_entity_poly.type
_entity_poly.pdbx_seq_one_letter_code
_entity_poly.pdbx_strand_id
1 'polypeptide(L)' 'RASFVLYPKDQGVYISARSLGEVNVQVIVEALGGGGNSTTAGGQLNVPDIAVARTALLRAIDEYFEK' A
#
# COMPACT_ATOMS: atom_id res chain seq x y z
N ARG A 1 -12.46 1.91 7.31
CA ARG A 1 -12.34 2.51 5.99
C ARG A 1 -10.92 3.01 5.73
N ALA A 2 -10.40 2.75 4.56
CA ALA A 2 -9.05 3.14 4.20
C ALA A 2 -9.00 3.64 2.77
N SER A 3 -8.01 4.47 2.46
CA SER A 3 -7.77 4.91 1.09
C SER A 3 -6.30 4.71 0.75
N PHE A 4 -6.04 4.43 -0.51
CA PHE A 4 -4.70 4.19 -1.03
C PHE A 4 -4.51 5.00 -2.29
N VAL A 5 -3.37 5.66 -2.40
CA VAL A 5 -3.01 6.45 -3.58
C VAL A 5 -1.70 5.90 -4.13
N LEU A 6 -1.68 5.66 -5.43
CA LEU A 6 -0.49 5.21 -6.14
C LEU A 6 -0.08 6.29 -7.13
N TYR A 7 1.21 6.59 -7.19
CA TYR A 7 1.69 7.54 -8.19
C TYR A 7 3.15 7.23 -8.56
N PRO A 8 3.55 7.58 -9.80
CA PRO A 8 4.92 7.33 -10.23
C PRO A 8 5.91 8.18 -9.42
N LYS A 9 7.02 7.56 -9.03
CA LYS A 9 8.06 8.29 -8.32
C LYS A 9 9.39 7.53 -8.45
N ASP A 10 10.44 8.22 -8.86
CA ASP A 10 11.81 7.67 -8.86
C ASP A 10 11.88 6.34 -9.61
N GLN A 11 11.32 6.30 -10.82
CA GLN A 11 11.32 5.13 -11.70
C GLN A 11 10.54 3.95 -11.14
N GLY A 12 9.76 4.18 -10.12
CA GLY A 12 8.88 3.16 -9.57
C GLY A 12 7.53 3.77 -9.27
N VAL A 13 6.83 3.22 -8.29
CA VAL A 13 5.52 3.71 -7.88
C VAL A 13 5.52 3.87 -6.37
N TYR A 14 5.11 5.04 -5.90
CA TYR A 14 4.95 5.28 -4.48
C TYR A 14 3.51 4.99 -4.06
N ILE A 15 3.34 4.36 -2.90
CA ILE A 15 2.03 4.13 -2.32
C ILE A 15 1.91 4.98 -1.06
N SER A 16 0.76 5.65 -0.93
CA SER A 16 0.41 6.41 0.27
C SER A 16 -0.93 5.90 0.76
N ALA A 17 -1.03 5.58 2.04
CA ALA A 17 -2.21 4.95 2.61
C ALA A 17 -2.66 5.66 3.87
N ARG A 18 -3.97 5.77 4.04
CA ARG A 18 -4.57 6.36 5.23
C ARG A 18 -5.78 5.57 5.65
N SER A 19 -6.02 5.52 6.96
CA SER A 19 -7.16 4.82 7.53
C SER A 19 -7.76 5.63 8.66
N LEU A 20 -9.04 5.43 8.90
CA LEU A 20 -9.72 6.03 10.05
C LEU A 20 -9.64 5.13 11.29
N GLY A 21 -8.83 4.08 11.24
CA GLY A 21 -8.58 3.22 12.39
C GLY A 21 -9.10 1.80 12.27
N GLU A 22 -10.04 1.56 11.36
CA GLU A 22 -10.62 0.24 11.20
C GLU A 22 -9.71 -0.72 10.46
N VAL A 23 -8.93 -0.20 9.53
CA VAL A 23 -7.99 -0.98 8.74
C VAL A 23 -6.59 -0.58 9.14
N ASN A 24 -5.74 -1.56 9.42
CA ASN A 24 -4.35 -1.29 9.76
C ASN A 24 -3.54 -1.20 8.48
N VAL A 25 -3.37 0.03 7.96
CA VAL A 25 -2.66 0.22 6.70
C VAL A 25 -1.17 -0.09 6.81
N GLN A 26 -0.61 -0.06 8.03
CA GLN A 26 0.79 -0.44 8.23
C GLN A 26 1.04 -1.88 7.80
N VAL A 27 0.15 -2.80 8.20
CA VAL A 27 0.30 -4.22 7.85
C VAL A 27 0.27 -4.40 6.34
N ILE A 28 -0.68 -3.73 5.67
CA ILE A 28 -0.82 -3.85 4.22
C ILE A 28 0.42 -3.29 3.51
N VAL A 29 0.85 -2.10 3.92
CA VAL A 29 1.98 -1.44 3.25
C VAL A 29 3.29 -2.15 3.55
N GLU A 30 3.46 -2.71 4.76
CA GLU A 30 4.66 -3.48 5.08
C GLU A 30 4.77 -4.74 4.22
N ALA A 31 3.65 -5.34 3.85
CA ALA A 31 3.66 -6.48 2.93
C ALA A 31 4.21 -6.09 1.56
N LEU A 32 4.22 -4.80 1.24
CA LEU A 32 4.74 -4.25 -0.01
C LEU A 32 6.12 -3.61 0.16
N GLY A 33 6.71 -3.73 1.35
CA GLY A 33 8.05 -3.21 1.60
C GLY A 33 8.10 -1.80 2.16
N GLY A 34 6.95 -1.22 2.49
CA GLY A 34 6.90 0.13 3.06
C GLY A 34 6.76 0.10 4.57
N GLY A 35 6.29 1.20 5.14
CA GLY A 35 6.12 1.32 6.58
C GLY A 35 5.26 2.50 6.97
N GLY A 36 5.18 2.75 8.27
CA GLY A 36 4.37 3.83 8.80
C GLY A 36 3.74 3.40 10.12
N ASN A 37 2.50 3.86 10.34
CA ASN A 37 1.74 3.41 11.50
C ASN A 37 0.37 2.90 11.04
N SER A 38 -0.49 2.53 11.99
CA SER A 38 -1.75 1.86 11.66
C SER A 38 -2.72 2.73 10.87
N THR A 39 -2.60 4.06 10.95
CA THR A 39 -3.50 4.98 10.27
C THR A 39 -2.86 5.74 9.12
N THR A 40 -1.53 5.75 9.01
CA THR A 40 -0.82 6.44 7.94
C THR A 40 0.42 5.65 7.59
N ALA A 41 0.54 5.25 6.34
CA ALA A 41 1.68 4.44 5.90
C ALA A 41 1.99 4.75 4.45
N GLY A 42 3.20 4.40 4.03
CA GLY A 42 3.60 4.59 2.64
C GLY A 42 4.89 3.86 2.33
N GLY A 43 5.20 3.80 1.05
CA GLY A 43 6.42 3.13 0.63
C GLY A 43 6.65 3.23 -0.86
N GLN A 44 7.86 2.92 -1.26
CA GLN A 44 8.30 2.94 -2.65
C GLN A 44 8.32 1.52 -3.18
N LEU A 45 7.58 1.27 -4.25
CA LEU A 45 7.57 -0.04 -4.90
C LEU A 45 8.47 0.02 -6.14
N ASN A 46 9.35 -0.98 -6.25
CA ASN A 46 10.25 -1.09 -7.40
C ASN A 46 9.56 -1.89 -8.49
N VAL A 47 8.56 -1.27 -9.09
CA VAL A 47 7.75 -1.89 -10.15
C VAL A 47 7.72 -0.96 -11.36
N PRO A 48 7.49 -1.51 -12.56
CA PRO A 48 7.62 -0.71 -13.78
C PRO A 48 6.49 0.31 -13.98
N ASP A 49 5.30 0.05 -13.44
CA ASP A 49 4.19 0.95 -13.68
C ASP A 49 3.10 0.79 -12.64
N ILE A 50 2.10 1.66 -12.72
CA ILE A 50 1.00 1.70 -11.77
C ILE A 50 0.13 0.44 -11.84
N ALA A 51 -0.03 -0.15 -13.02
CA ALA A 51 -0.85 -1.35 -13.15
C ALA A 51 -0.27 -2.50 -12.33
N VAL A 52 1.06 -2.67 -12.36
CA VAL A 52 1.72 -3.70 -11.57
C VAL A 52 1.60 -3.38 -10.08
N ALA A 53 1.79 -2.11 -9.72
CA ALA A 53 1.66 -1.70 -8.32
C ALA A 53 0.25 -1.94 -7.80
N ARG A 54 -0.75 -1.64 -8.61
CA ARG A 54 -2.14 -1.84 -8.22
C ARG A 54 -2.44 -3.31 -7.98
N THR A 55 -1.94 -4.19 -8.85
CA THR A 55 -2.13 -5.63 -8.67
C THR A 55 -1.52 -6.10 -7.36
N ALA A 56 -0.30 -5.65 -7.05
CA ALA A 56 0.37 -6.01 -5.80
C ALA A 56 -0.41 -5.49 -4.59
N LEU A 57 -0.93 -4.26 -4.67
CA LEU A 57 -1.70 -3.69 -3.59
C LEU A 57 -2.99 -4.45 -3.35
N LEU A 58 -3.72 -4.79 -4.42
CA LEU A 58 -4.97 -5.52 -4.27
C LEU A 58 -4.74 -6.89 -3.66
N ARG A 59 -3.64 -7.55 -4.01
CA ARG A 59 -3.29 -8.83 -3.39
C ARG A 59 -2.99 -8.66 -1.90
N ALA A 60 -2.25 -7.61 -1.54
CA ALA A 60 -1.93 -7.36 -0.13
C ALA A 60 -3.19 -7.08 0.67
N ILE A 61 -4.15 -6.35 0.10
CA ILE A 61 -5.42 -6.07 0.75
C ILE A 61 -6.21 -7.37 0.95
N ASP A 62 -6.29 -8.19 -0.10
CA ASP A 62 -7.00 -9.46 0.01
C ASP A 62 -6.41 -10.34 1.09
N GLU A 63 -5.09 -10.44 1.15
CA GLU A 63 -4.44 -11.25 2.17
C GLU A 63 -4.69 -10.71 3.57
N TYR A 64 -4.74 -9.40 3.70
CA TYR A 64 -5.02 -8.78 4.99
C TYR A 64 -6.40 -9.17 5.50
N PHE A 65 -7.40 -9.14 4.62
CA PHE A 65 -8.77 -9.44 5.03
C PHE A 65 -9.08 -10.93 5.12
N GLU A 66 -8.22 -11.79 4.59
CA GLU A 66 -8.40 -13.23 4.70
C GLU A 66 -7.97 -13.78 6.05
N LYS A 67 -7.31 -13.00 6.85
CA LYS A 67 -6.87 -13.42 8.18
C LYS A 67 -7.93 -13.12 9.28
#